data_276f4f865d7e38400848530f76ef5e14
#
_entry.id   276f4f865d7e38400848530f76ef5e14
#
_cell.length_a   1.000
_cell.length_b   1.000
_cell.length_c   1.000
_cell.angle_alpha   90.00
_cell.angle_beta   90.00
_cell.angle_gamma   90.00
#
_symmetry.space_group_name_H-M   'P 1'
#
loop_
_entity.id
_entity.type
_entity.pdbx_description
1 polymer ?
#
loop_
_entity_poly.entity_id
_entity_poly.type
_entity_poly.pdbx_seq_one_letter_code
_entity_poly.pdbx_strand_id
1 'polypeptide(L)'
;MLARTALFALLALGLLVACSTTTGSDTSAREAIETDRLHGIVKVLASDEFGGRAPGTAGEDKTVSYLIEQFEAMGVEPGGPDGQWTQAVPMMRTFLESPQLAFTYPQGKEKLMQGEDIEVSTVRATQRIDARDIPLVFVGFGVTAPERDWDDYGDIDLTGKIAVFLVNDPDFAAAPDEPVAGRFGNRRMTYYGRWAYKYEEAARRGALGALVIHETEAAGYDWSVAAAGAGERVALAGNTSGPVPVALQGWLHEGAATQLLAMAGRDLATLRSEARQPGFRAFELDGVRFSAQSSVKITRFDSRNVLGLLPGHARPDEVLMVSAHWDAYGEGPADAQGRTVRAGANDDALGTA
;
A
#
# COMPACT_ATOMS: atom_id res chain seq x y z
N MET A 1 11.41 36.49 -80.06
CA MET A 1 11.82 35.37 -79.25
C MET A 1 12.29 35.85 -77.89
N LEU A 2 11.43 36.31 -77.07
CA LEU A 2 11.75 36.79 -75.72
C LEU A 2 10.43 36.97 -74.94
N ALA A 3 9.79 35.93 -74.48
CA ALA A 3 8.64 36.04 -73.57
C ALA A 3 8.15 34.63 -73.17
N ARG A 4 8.98 33.85 -72.45
CA ARG A 4 8.52 32.55 -71.87
C ARG A 4 9.34 32.07 -70.65
N THR A 5 9.98 32.96 -69.92
CA THR A 5 10.82 32.54 -68.73
C THR A 5 10.54 33.36 -67.48
N ALA A 6 9.33 33.94 -67.32
CA ALA A 6 9.00 34.71 -66.11
C ALA A 6 7.77 34.21 -65.33
N LEU A 7 7.34 32.93 -65.47
CA LEU A 7 6.14 32.45 -64.83
C LEU A 7 6.36 31.17 -63.93
N PHE A 8 7.60 30.84 -63.61
CA PHE A 8 7.90 29.70 -62.75
C PHE A 8 8.60 30.05 -61.41
N ALA A 9 8.81 31.33 -61.12
CA ALA A 9 9.50 31.76 -59.87
C ALA A 9 8.56 32.26 -58.77
N LEU A 10 7.22 32.22 -58.92
CA LEU A 10 6.26 32.72 -57.91
C LEU A 10 5.40 31.65 -57.26
N LEU A 11 5.61 30.34 -57.53
CA LEU A 11 4.87 29.26 -56.91
C LEU A 11 5.68 28.46 -55.88
N ALA A 12 6.92 28.84 -55.58
CA ALA A 12 7.78 28.12 -54.60
C ALA A 12 7.92 28.84 -53.24
N LEU A 13 7.20 29.95 -53.01
CA LEU A 13 7.29 30.70 -51.73
C LEU A 13 6.03 30.59 -50.86
N GLY A 14 5.09 29.70 -51.20
CA GLY A 14 3.80 29.54 -50.49
C GLY A 14 3.65 28.31 -49.62
N LEU A 15 4.68 27.48 -49.43
CA LEU A 15 4.56 26.18 -48.73
C LEU A 15 5.52 25.99 -47.54
N LEU A 16 5.98 27.08 -46.94
CA LEU A 16 6.88 27.03 -45.76
C LEU A 16 6.33 27.75 -44.53
N VAL A 17 5.00 27.91 -44.42
CA VAL A 17 4.37 28.43 -43.20
C VAL A 17 3.23 27.52 -42.79
N ALA A 18 3.52 26.32 -42.36
CA ALA A 18 2.55 25.46 -41.60
C ALA A 18 3.28 24.34 -40.85
N CYS A 19 4.31 24.69 -40.10
CA CYS A 19 4.84 23.82 -39.03
C CYS A 19 5.41 24.71 -37.93
N SER A 20 4.54 25.45 -37.30
CA SER A 20 4.87 26.11 -36.05
C SER A 20 3.64 26.05 -35.17
N THR A 21 3.88 25.55 -33.98
CA THR A 21 3.03 25.73 -32.81
C THR A 21 2.06 24.61 -32.49
N THR A 22 2.55 23.65 -31.75
CA THR A 22 1.80 23.09 -30.64
C THR A 22 2.74 22.84 -29.46
N THR A 23 3.43 23.87 -29.01
CA THR A 23 4.18 23.91 -27.77
C THR A 23 3.56 24.85 -26.73
N GLY A 24 2.36 25.38 -27.00
CA GLY A 24 1.71 26.37 -26.15
C GLY A 24 0.75 25.82 -25.07
N SER A 25 0.35 24.54 -25.15
CA SER A 25 -0.67 24.00 -24.21
C SER A 25 -0.09 23.43 -22.93
N ASP A 26 1.16 22.99 -22.91
CA ASP A 26 1.75 22.32 -21.76
C ASP A 26 2.25 23.31 -20.68
N THR A 27 2.66 24.50 -21.08
CA THR A 27 3.10 25.57 -20.18
C THR A 27 1.92 26.23 -19.46
N SER A 28 0.79 26.44 -20.16
CA SER A 28 -0.39 27.09 -19.58
C SER A 28 -1.11 26.22 -18.53
N ALA A 29 -1.12 24.89 -18.67
CA ALA A 29 -1.72 23.99 -17.69
C ALA A 29 -0.87 23.91 -16.41
N ARG A 30 0.45 23.96 -16.52
CA ARG A 30 1.36 23.99 -15.35
C ARG A 30 1.31 25.32 -14.62
N GLU A 31 1.17 26.42 -15.33
CA GLU A 31 1.02 27.76 -14.75
C GLU A 31 -0.31 27.95 -14.04
N ALA A 32 -1.33 27.11 -14.34
CA ALA A 32 -2.63 27.14 -13.68
C ALA A 32 -2.63 26.43 -12.32
N ILE A 33 -1.60 25.63 -11.99
CA ILE A 33 -1.46 24.98 -10.67
C ILE A 33 -0.82 25.97 -9.71
N GLU A 34 -1.65 26.60 -8.88
CA GLU A 34 -1.21 27.55 -7.88
C GLU A 34 -0.80 26.83 -6.59
N THR A 35 0.47 26.95 -6.20
CA THR A 35 1.04 26.34 -4.99
C THR A 35 0.25 26.73 -3.73
N ASP A 36 -0.18 27.98 -3.65
CA ASP A 36 -0.93 28.50 -2.49
C ASP A 36 -2.31 27.84 -2.38
N ARG A 37 -2.97 27.55 -3.50
CA ARG A 37 -4.25 26.83 -3.53
C ARG A 37 -4.06 25.38 -3.05
N LEU A 38 -3.03 24.69 -3.59
CA LEU A 38 -2.67 23.34 -3.18
C LEU A 38 -2.40 23.27 -1.67
N HIS A 39 -1.56 24.18 -1.16
CA HIS A 39 -1.28 24.29 0.28
C HIS A 39 -2.55 24.56 1.09
N GLY A 40 -3.45 25.40 0.58
CA GLY A 40 -4.73 25.72 1.23
C GLY A 40 -5.57 24.45 1.42
N ILE A 41 -5.74 23.65 0.38
CA ILE A 41 -6.53 22.40 0.42
C ILE A 41 -5.87 21.38 1.39
N VAL A 42 -4.56 21.14 1.25
CA VAL A 42 -3.82 20.24 2.14
C VAL A 42 -3.94 20.66 3.60
N LYS A 43 -3.81 21.96 3.89
CA LYS A 43 -3.94 22.50 5.25
C LYS A 43 -5.33 22.26 5.85
N VAL A 44 -6.38 22.36 5.05
CA VAL A 44 -7.75 22.05 5.48
C VAL A 44 -7.89 20.57 5.75
N LEU A 45 -7.60 19.71 4.79
CA LEU A 45 -7.75 18.26 4.89
C LEU A 45 -6.89 17.66 6.01
N ALA A 46 -5.69 18.18 6.24
CA ALA A 46 -4.78 17.71 7.28
C ALA A 46 -4.96 18.38 8.65
N SER A 47 -6.01 19.22 8.81
CA SER A 47 -6.29 19.85 10.10
C SER A 47 -6.89 18.88 11.12
N ASP A 48 -6.71 19.19 12.41
CA ASP A 48 -7.29 18.40 13.52
C ASP A 48 -8.82 18.35 13.45
N GLU A 49 -9.44 19.37 12.84
CA GLU A 49 -10.88 19.42 12.65
C GLU A 49 -11.41 18.24 11.82
N PHE A 50 -10.62 17.74 10.90
CA PHE A 50 -10.97 16.59 10.05
C PHE A 50 -10.68 15.23 10.72
N GLY A 51 -10.19 15.21 11.98
CA GLY A 51 -10.03 14.00 12.79
C GLY A 51 -9.19 12.90 12.10
N GLY A 52 -8.26 13.28 11.22
CA GLY A 52 -7.42 12.33 10.46
C GLY A 52 -8.18 11.50 9.44
N ARG A 53 -9.40 11.85 9.06
CA ARG A 53 -10.16 11.34 7.91
C ARG A 53 -10.32 9.82 7.82
N ALA A 54 -10.43 9.12 8.94
CA ALA A 54 -10.64 7.67 8.89
C ALA A 54 -12.02 7.29 8.35
N PRO A 55 -12.15 6.22 7.53
CA PRO A 55 -13.43 5.74 7.04
C PRO A 55 -14.40 5.36 8.15
N GLY A 56 -15.68 5.74 7.99
CA GLY A 56 -16.74 5.50 8.96
C GLY A 56 -16.69 6.41 10.19
N THR A 57 -16.07 7.59 10.09
CA THR A 57 -15.99 8.58 11.18
C THR A 57 -16.56 9.92 10.75
N ALA A 58 -16.74 10.83 11.72
CA ALA A 58 -17.12 12.21 11.43
C ALA A 58 -16.10 12.95 10.54
N GLY A 59 -14.84 12.52 10.56
CA GLY A 59 -13.79 13.00 9.67
C GLY A 59 -14.06 12.66 8.21
N GLU A 60 -14.59 11.48 7.91
CA GLU A 60 -15.09 11.14 6.57
C GLU A 60 -16.19 12.10 6.13
N ASP A 61 -17.22 12.31 6.96
CA ASP A 61 -18.36 13.16 6.59
C ASP A 61 -17.91 14.57 6.21
N LYS A 62 -17.01 15.15 7.01
CA LYS A 62 -16.44 16.47 6.72
C LYS A 62 -15.62 16.47 5.43
N THR A 63 -14.80 15.43 5.22
CA THR A 63 -13.96 15.32 4.03
C THR A 63 -14.78 15.19 2.76
N VAL A 64 -15.78 14.30 2.76
CA VAL A 64 -16.69 14.10 1.62
C VAL A 64 -17.43 15.40 1.29
N SER A 65 -17.97 16.09 2.31
CA SER A 65 -18.66 17.39 2.10
C SER A 65 -17.72 18.44 1.51
N TYR A 66 -16.51 18.57 2.05
CA TYR A 66 -15.51 19.50 1.55
C TYR A 66 -15.13 19.22 0.09
N LEU A 67 -14.91 17.95 -0.28
CA LEU A 67 -14.55 17.57 -1.64
C LEU A 67 -15.68 17.87 -2.64
N ILE A 68 -16.92 17.62 -2.26
CA ILE A 68 -18.09 17.97 -3.07
C ILE A 68 -18.15 19.47 -3.29
N GLU A 69 -18.00 20.28 -2.24
CA GLU A 69 -17.96 21.75 -2.35
C GLU A 69 -16.84 22.24 -3.29
N GLN A 70 -15.66 21.61 -3.22
CA GLN A 70 -14.55 21.95 -4.15
C GLN A 70 -14.90 21.59 -5.60
N PHE A 71 -15.49 20.42 -5.84
CA PHE A 71 -15.91 20.01 -7.20
C PHE A 71 -17.00 20.93 -7.76
N GLU A 72 -18.00 21.27 -6.96
CA GLU A 72 -19.03 22.24 -7.35
C GLU A 72 -18.44 23.61 -7.70
N ALA A 73 -17.50 24.10 -6.88
CA ALA A 73 -16.84 25.39 -7.12
C ALA A 73 -16.00 25.40 -8.40
N MET A 74 -15.52 24.24 -8.84
CA MET A 74 -14.80 24.08 -10.11
C MET A 74 -15.72 23.84 -11.32
N GLY A 75 -17.03 23.71 -11.12
CA GLY A 75 -17.98 23.41 -12.20
C GLY A 75 -17.93 21.95 -12.68
N VAL A 76 -17.41 21.06 -11.85
CA VAL A 76 -17.47 19.60 -12.07
C VAL A 76 -18.90 19.12 -11.81
N GLU A 77 -19.36 18.11 -12.52
CA GLU A 77 -20.68 17.52 -12.36
C GLU A 77 -20.59 16.24 -11.50
N PRO A 78 -21.69 15.81 -10.83
CA PRO A 78 -21.72 14.52 -10.14
C PRO A 78 -21.45 13.36 -11.08
N GLY A 79 -20.42 12.53 -10.76
CA GLY A 79 -19.98 11.40 -11.58
C GLY A 79 -20.35 10.02 -11.01
N GLY A 80 -21.04 9.97 -9.88
CA GLY A 80 -21.43 8.74 -9.23
C GLY A 80 -22.73 8.11 -9.78
N PRO A 81 -23.13 6.93 -9.24
CA PRO A 81 -24.36 6.27 -9.63
C PRO A 81 -25.58 7.18 -9.47
N ASP A 82 -26.51 7.07 -10.42
CA ASP A 82 -27.78 7.83 -10.44
C ASP A 82 -27.59 9.36 -10.32
N GLY A 83 -26.46 9.89 -10.82
CA GLY A 83 -26.14 11.31 -10.76
C GLY A 83 -25.82 11.83 -9.35
N GLN A 84 -25.38 10.96 -8.48
CA GLN A 84 -24.93 11.33 -7.13
C GLN A 84 -23.44 11.71 -7.13
N TRP A 85 -23.03 12.50 -6.14
CA TRP A 85 -21.61 12.78 -5.91
C TRP A 85 -20.85 11.60 -5.33
N THR A 86 -21.55 10.65 -4.72
CA THR A 86 -20.92 9.55 -3.97
C THR A 86 -21.35 8.18 -4.44
N GLN A 87 -20.43 7.22 -4.27
CA GLN A 87 -20.69 5.80 -4.41
C GLN A 87 -20.43 5.14 -3.05
N ALA A 88 -21.40 4.39 -2.54
CA ALA A 88 -21.24 3.64 -1.30
C ALA A 88 -20.19 2.53 -1.47
N VAL A 89 -19.33 2.39 -0.47
CA VAL A 89 -18.29 1.36 -0.38
C VAL A 89 -18.52 0.56 0.90
N PRO A 90 -19.13 -0.63 0.83
CA PRO A 90 -19.32 -1.46 2.00
C PRO A 90 -17.98 -1.86 2.62
N MET A 91 -17.78 -1.54 3.89
CA MET A 91 -16.57 -1.76 4.64
C MET A 91 -16.79 -2.64 5.87
N MET A 92 -15.73 -3.27 6.29
CA MET A 92 -15.68 -4.05 7.53
C MET A 92 -14.45 -3.62 8.34
N ARG A 93 -14.67 -3.33 9.61
CA ARG A 93 -13.62 -3.13 10.60
C ARG A 93 -13.53 -4.37 11.46
N THR A 94 -12.34 -4.92 11.62
CA THR A 94 -12.01 -6.01 12.54
C THR A 94 -11.07 -5.50 13.62
N PHE A 95 -11.18 -6.05 14.82
CA PHE A 95 -10.30 -5.73 15.94
C PHE A 95 -10.03 -6.99 16.76
N LEU A 96 -8.75 -7.29 17.02
CA LEU A 96 -8.34 -8.40 17.85
C LEU A 96 -8.42 -8.01 19.33
N GLU A 97 -9.27 -8.70 20.10
CA GLU A 97 -9.47 -8.42 21.52
C GLU A 97 -8.48 -9.22 22.37
N SER A 98 -7.52 -8.55 22.99
CA SER A 98 -6.51 -9.14 23.88
C SER A 98 -5.82 -10.38 23.31
N PRO A 99 -5.15 -10.28 22.15
CA PRO A 99 -4.54 -11.42 21.49
C PRO A 99 -3.47 -12.07 22.36
N GLN A 100 -3.49 -13.40 22.42
CA GLN A 100 -2.46 -14.21 23.05
C GLN A 100 -1.52 -14.71 21.96
N LEU A 101 -0.31 -14.15 21.91
CA LEU A 101 0.67 -14.37 20.86
C LEU A 101 1.94 -14.98 21.46
N ALA A 102 2.53 -15.96 20.79
CA ALA A 102 3.77 -16.55 21.25
C ALA A 102 4.53 -17.31 20.17
N PHE A 103 5.84 -17.37 20.31
CA PHE A 103 6.67 -18.41 19.72
C PHE A 103 6.89 -19.55 20.71
N THR A 104 6.81 -20.79 20.23
CA THR A 104 7.11 -22.01 20.98
C THR A 104 8.31 -22.69 20.31
N TYR A 105 9.27 -23.14 21.12
CA TYR A 105 10.47 -23.83 20.69
C TYR A 105 10.84 -24.91 21.71
N PRO A 106 11.77 -25.86 21.43
CA PRO A 106 12.02 -26.99 22.29
C PRO A 106 12.42 -26.65 23.74
N GLN A 107 13.05 -25.45 23.94
CA GLN A 107 13.51 -25.02 25.26
C GLN A 107 12.47 -24.19 26.00
N GLY A 108 11.34 -23.80 25.38
CA GLY A 108 10.34 -22.97 26.04
C GLY A 108 9.33 -22.27 25.11
N LYS A 109 8.75 -21.22 25.67
CA LYS A 109 7.74 -20.39 25.01
C LYS A 109 8.03 -18.93 25.29
N GLU A 110 8.09 -18.12 24.23
CA GLU A 110 8.25 -16.68 24.29
C GLU A 110 6.92 -16.00 24.00
N LYS A 111 6.43 -15.21 24.94
CA LYS A 111 5.23 -14.39 24.73
C LYS A 111 5.59 -13.16 23.90
N LEU A 112 4.69 -12.79 23.00
CA LEU A 112 4.83 -11.60 22.17
C LEU A 112 3.79 -10.57 22.60
N MET A 113 4.22 -9.32 22.68
CA MET A 113 3.38 -8.19 23.03
C MET A 113 2.88 -7.51 21.75
N GLN A 114 1.54 -7.49 21.58
CA GLN A 114 0.90 -6.75 20.50
C GLN A 114 1.28 -5.27 20.56
N GLY A 115 1.76 -4.70 19.45
CA GLY A 115 2.21 -3.32 19.34
C GLY A 115 3.67 -3.09 19.73
N GLU A 116 4.31 -4.00 20.46
CA GLU A 116 5.72 -3.92 20.86
C GLU A 116 6.60 -4.86 20.04
N ASP A 117 6.35 -6.18 20.15
CA ASP A 117 7.13 -7.22 19.47
C ASP A 117 6.56 -7.55 18.09
N ILE A 118 5.24 -7.47 17.97
CA ILE A 118 4.48 -7.89 16.81
C ILE A 118 3.20 -7.05 16.70
N GLU A 119 2.80 -6.74 15.48
CA GLU A 119 1.48 -6.17 15.18
C GLU A 119 0.74 -7.13 14.27
N VAL A 120 -0.31 -7.76 14.77
CA VAL A 120 -1.12 -8.70 13.98
C VAL A 120 -2.57 -8.29 13.94
N SER A 121 -3.20 -8.62 12.83
CA SER A 121 -4.60 -8.32 12.55
C SER A 121 -5.19 -9.36 11.59
N THR A 122 -6.48 -9.29 11.34
CA THR A 122 -7.16 -10.05 10.29
C THR A 122 -8.04 -9.15 9.44
N VAL A 123 -8.19 -9.48 8.17
CA VAL A 123 -9.19 -8.91 7.26
C VAL A 123 -10.31 -9.89 6.96
N ARG A 124 -10.35 -11.04 7.64
CA ARG A 124 -11.42 -12.02 7.50
C ARG A 124 -12.60 -11.69 8.40
N ALA A 125 -13.81 -11.93 7.91
CA ALA A 125 -15.04 -11.85 8.69
C ALA A 125 -15.18 -13.07 9.62
N THR A 126 -14.23 -13.24 10.54
CA THR A 126 -14.20 -14.33 11.52
C THR A 126 -14.35 -13.79 12.94
N GLN A 127 -15.09 -14.47 13.80
CA GLN A 127 -15.25 -14.06 15.21
C GLN A 127 -14.09 -14.49 16.09
N ARG A 128 -13.17 -15.32 15.56
CA ARG A 128 -12.06 -15.89 16.36
C ARG A 128 -10.87 -16.21 15.49
N ILE A 129 -9.69 -15.96 16.02
CA ILE A 129 -8.41 -16.54 15.59
C ILE A 129 -8.05 -17.63 16.58
N ASP A 130 -7.71 -18.83 16.10
CA ASP A 130 -7.27 -19.95 16.90
C ASP A 130 -6.19 -20.73 16.14
N ALA A 131 -5.02 -20.15 16.04
CA ALA A 131 -3.83 -20.76 15.45
C ALA A 131 -2.92 -21.26 16.59
N ARG A 132 -2.60 -22.56 16.60
CA ARG A 132 -1.80 -23.18 17.66
C ARG A 132 -0.65 -23.96 17.05
N ASP A 133 0.56 -23.67 17.52
CA ASP A 133 1.78 -24.39 17.18
C ASP A 133 1.98 -24.52 15.66
N ILE A 134 1.70 -23.43 14.92
CA ILE A 134 1.77 -23.37 13.47
C ILE A 134 3.24 -23.28 13.03
N PRO A 135 3.69 -24.10 12.06
CA PRO A 135 5.03 -23.99 11.49
C PRO A 135 5.26 -22.62 10.82
N LEU A 136 6.49 -22.12 10.88
CA LEU A 136 6.90 -20.90 10.19
C LEU A 136 7.84 -21.26 9.04
N VAL A 137 7.70 -20.54 7.93
CA VAL A 137 8.57 -20.63 6.75
C VAL A 137 9.19 -19.28 6.50
N PHE A 138 10.51 -19.20 6.49
CA PHE A 138 11.20 -18.00 6.04
C PHE A 138 11.24 -18.00 4.50
N VAL A 139 10.65 -16.98 3.90
CA VAL A 139 10.47 -16.88 2.46
C VAL A 139 11.34 -15.78 1.82
N GLY A 140 12.34 -15.27 2.55
CA GLY A 140 13.14 -14.16 2.08
C GLY A 140 12.27 -12.93 1.80
N PHE A 141 12.42 -12.34 0.62
CA PHE A 141 11.53 -11.25 0.18
C PHE A 141 10.17 -11.75 -0.32
N GLY A 142 10.04 -13.06 -0.55
CA GLY A 142 8.80 -13.71 -0.98
C GLY A 142 8.32 -13.24 -2.36
N VAL A 143 9.23 -13.08 -3.28
CA VAL A 143 8.95 -12.60 -4.64
C VAL A 143 8.83 -13.76 -5.62
N THR A 144 7.77 -13.72 -6.44
CA THR A 144 7.63 -14.52 -7.66
C THR A 144 7.47 -13.57 -8.84
N ALA A 145 8.55 -13.39 -9.60
CA ALA A 145 8.64 -12.47 -10.73
C ALA A 145 9.32 -13.17 -11.91
N PRO A 146 8.57 -14.02 -12.66
CA PRO A 146 9.15 -14.78 -13.77
C PRO A 146 9.73 -13.89 -14.87
N GLU A 147 9.19 -12.69 -15.08
CA GLU A 147 9.71 -11.70 -16.02
C GLU A 147 11.08 -11.12 -15.59
N ARG A 148 11.51 -11.39 -14.37
CA ARG A 148 12.81 -10.99 -13.79
C ARG A 148 13.69 -12.18 -13.48
N ASP A 149 13.27 -13.40 -13.88
CA ASP A 149 13.92 -14.66 -13.54
C ASP A 149 14.18 -14.77 -12.02
N TRP A 150 13.10 -14.54 -11.24
CA TRP A 150 13.15 -14.52 -9.78
C TRP A 150 12.01 -15.33 -9.15
N ASP A 151 12.37 -16.26 -8.27
CA ASP A 151 11.43 -17.04 -7.46
C ASP A 151 12.09 -17.41 -6.12
N ASP A 152 11.59 -16.83 -5.04
CA ASP A 152 12.06 -17.09 -3.69
C ASP A 152 11.53 -18.42 -3.12
N TYR A 153 10.44 -18.94 -3.67
CA TYR A 153 9.71 -20.05 -3.06
C TYR A 153 10.18 -21.43 -3.50
N GLY A 154 10.48 -21.63 -4.79
CA GLY A 154 10.68 -22.97 -5.33
C GLY A 154 9.45 -23.85 -5.07
N ASP A 155 9.68 -25.05 -4.59
CA ASP A 155 8.63 -26.06 -4.35
C ASP A 155 8.10 -26.06 -2.89
N ILE A 156 8.37 -25.03 -2.09
CA ILE A 156 7.94 -24.98 -0.69
C ILE A 156 6.41 -24.94 -0.59
N ASP A 157 5.83 -25.80 0.24
CA ASP A 157 4.42 -25.80 0.56
C ASP A 157 4.15 -24.86 1.76
N LEU A 158 3.36 -23.82 1.56
CA LEU A 158 2.92 -22.88 2.60
C LEU A 158 1.56 -23.22 3.20
N THR A 159 0.89 -24.26 2.73
CA THR A 159 -0.46 -24.61 3.17
C THR A 159 -0.52 -24.78 4.69
N GLY A 160 -1.34 -23.94 5.34
CA GLY A 160 -1.54 -23.96 6.79
C GLY A 160 -0.36 -23.45 7.63
N LYS A 161 0.69 -22.88 7.03
CA LYS A 161 1.87 -22.34 7.71
C LYS A 161 1.85 -20.81 7.80
N ILE A 162 2.75 -20.25 8.58
CA ILE A 162 3.00 -18.79 8.64
C ILE A 162 4.20 -18.47 7.76
N ALA A 163 4.02 -17.63 6.75
CA ALA A 163 5.10 -17.12 5.95
C ALA A 163 5.75 -15.91 6.64
N VAL A 164 7.09 -15.90 6.75
CA VAL A 164 7.89 -14.82 7.34
C VAL A 164 8.71 -14.16 6.25
N PHE A 165 8.48 -12.87 6.04
CA PHE A 165 9.01 -12.06 4.93
C PHE A 165 10.00 -11.02 5.41
N LEU A 166 10.97 -10.71 4.58
CA LEU A 166 11.68 -9.42 4.61
C LEU A 166 10.82 -8.36 3.90
N VAL A 167 10.86 -7.13 4.40
CA VAL A 167 10.19 -6.00 3.77
C VAL A 167 10.97 -5.49 2.55
N ASN A 168 10.30 -4.82 1.61
CA ASN A 168 10.84 -4.23 0.39
C ASN A 168 11.27 -5.27 -0.68
N ASP A 169 12.00 -4.80 -1.69
CA ASP A 169 12.49 -5.60 -2.83
C ASP A 169 13.86 -6.23 -2.54
N PRO A 170 14.22 -7.32 -3.21
CA PRO A 170 15.53 -7.96 -3.00
C PRO A 170 16.74 -7.05 -3.25
N ASP A 171 16.60 -6.06 -4.14
CA ASP A 171 17.69 -5.15 -4.50
C ASP A 171 17.72 -3.82 -3.73
N PHE A 172 16.80 -3.60 -2.79
CA PHE A 172 16.69 -2.33 -2.05
C PHE A 172 18.00 -1.87 -1.40
N ALA A 173 18.71 -2.78 -0.74
CA ALA A 173 19.99 -2.52 -0.07
C ALA A 173 21.17 -3.21 -0.78
N ALA A 174 21.01 -3.60 -2.04
CA ALA A 174 22.05 -4.27 -2.80
C ALA A 174 23.22 -3.31 -3.14
N ALA A 175 24.45 -3.79 -2.96
CA ALA A 175 25.61 -3.10 -3.49
C ALA A 175 25.64 -3.19 -5.03
N PRO A 176 26.23 -2.23 -5.73
CA PRO A 176 26.22 -2.19 -7.20
C PRO A 176 26.81 -3.43 -7.91
N ASP A 177 27.64 -4.19 -7.21
CA ASP A 177 28.29 -5.41 -7.69
C ASP A 177 27.55 -6.69 -7.30
N GLU A 178 26.47 -6.60 -6.52
CA GLU A 178 25.64 -7.77 -6.20
C GLU A 178 24.81 -8.22 -7.42
N PRO A 179 24.61 -9.55 -7.64
CA PRO A 179 23.85 -10.07 -8.78
C PRO A 179 22.40 -9.60 -8.87
N VAL A 180 21.83 -9.16 -7.76
CA VAL A 180 20.44 -8.66 -7.66
C VAL A 180 20.32 -7.18 -8.00
N ALA A 181 21.43 -6.42 -8.00
CA ALA A 181 21.40 -4.97 -8.21
C ALA A 181 20.70 -4.59 -9.53
N GLY A 182 19.72 -3.70 -9.44
CA GLY A 182 18.94 -3.20 -10.58
C GLY A 182 17.91 -4.17 -11.16
N ARG A 183 17.67 -5.33 -10.53
CA ARG A 183 16.65 -6.28 -10.99
C ARG A 183 15.23 -5.84 -10.65
N PHE A 184 15.07 -5.02 -9.64
CA PHE A 184 13.79 -4.47 -9.21
C PHE A 184 13.81 -2.95 -9.27
N GLY A 185 13.54 -2.27 -8.18
CA GLY A 185 13.48 -0.82 -8.13
C GLY A 185 14.68 -0.12 -7.50
N ASN A 186 15.70 -0.86 -7.07
CA ASN A 186 16.73 -0.36 -6.17
C ASN A 186 16.09 0.30 -4.94
N ARG A 187 16.37 1.58 -4.72
CA ARG A 187 15.75 2.35 -3.63
C ARG A 187 14.28 2.71 -3.86
N ARG A 188 13.70 2.40 -5.02
CA ARG A 188 12.28 2.60 -5.30
C ARG A 188 11.56 1.28 -5.12
N MET A 189 10.67 1.24 -4.13
CA MET A 189 9.87 0.05 -3.87
C MET A 189 8.97 -0.27 -5.07
N THR A 190 9.10 -1.48 -5.62
CA THR A 190 8.17 -1.99 -6.64
C THR A 190 6.91 -2.56 -5.98
N TYR A 191 5.97 -3.05 -6.77
CA TYR A 191 4.81 -3.77 -6.25
C TYR A 191 5.21 -4.99 -5.40
N TYR A 192 6.25 -5.71 -5.78
CA TYR A 192 6.76 -6.87 -5.04
C TYR A 192 7.31 -6.53 -3.65
N GLY A 193 7.83 -5.33 -3.47
CA GLY A 193 8.35 -4.85 -2.18
C GLY A 193 7.25 -4.50 -1.17
N ARG A 194 6.02 -4.27 -1.63
CA ARG A 194 4.91 -3.83 -0.77
C ARG A 194 4.45 -4.95 0.16
N TRP A 195 4.16 -4.59 1.41
CA TRP A 195 3.59 -5.54 2.38
C TRP A 195 2.27 -6.14 1.91
N ALA A 196 1.44 -5.39 1.17
CA ALA A 196 0.20 -5.89 0.59
C ALA A 196 0.44 -7.07 -0.35
N TYR A 197 1.42 -6.95 -1.27
CA TYR A 197 1.82 -8.06 -2.14
C TYR A 197 2.20 -9.32 -1.35
N LYS A 198 2.96 -9.16 -0.26
CA LYS A 198 3.42 -10.29 0.55
C LYS A 198 2.26 -11.05 1.20
N TYR A 199 1.24 -10.32 1.69
CA TYR A 199 0.02 -10.94 2.22
C TYR A 199 -0.80 -11.64 1.13
N GLU A 200 -0.92 -11.02 -0.05
CA GLU A 200 -1.61 -11.60 -1.19
C GLU A 200 -0.90 -12.85 -1.73
N GLU A 201 0.42 -12.82 -1.82
CA GLU A 201 1.21 -13.96 -2.30
C GLU A 201 1.15 -15.12 -1.29
N ALA A 202 1.23 -14.85 0.01
CA ALA A 202 1.00 -15.83 1.05
C ALA A 202 -0.40 -16.47 0.92
N ALA A 203 -1.42 -15.64 0.67
CA ALA A 203 -2.79 -16.12 0.46
C ALA A 203 -2.92 -17.00 -0.80
N ARG A 204 -2.33 -16.60 -1.92
CA ARG A 204 -2.30 -17.38 -3.17
C ARG A 204 -1.66 -18.76 -2.98
N ARG A 205 -0.68 -18.87 -2.07
CA ARG A 205 0.02 -20.12 -1.73
C ARG A 205 -0.60 -20.90 -0.58
N GLY A 206 -1.78 -20.50 -0.10
CA GLY A 206 -2.52 -21.22 0.94
C GLY A 206 -1.96 -21.08 2.35
N ALA A 207 -1.10 -20.09 2.60
CA ALA A 207 -0.59 -19.82 3.94
C ALA A 207 -1.73 -19.48 4.90
N LEU A 208 -1.61 -19.92 6.16
CA LEU A 208 -2.53 -19.55 7.24
C LEU A 208 -2.34 -18.09 7.63
N GLY A 209 -1.08 -17.63 7.65
CA GLY A 209 -0.75 -16.26 8.01
C GLY A 209 0.54 -15.77 7.36
N ALA A 210 0.77 -14.45 7.48
CA ALA A 210 1.93 -13.77 6.91
C ALA A 210 2.45 -12.70 7.88
N LEU A 211 3.72 -12.75 8.20
CA LEU A 211 4.43 -11.81 9.05
C LEU A 211 5.56 -11.16 8.26
N VAL A 212 5.57 -9.83 8.18
CA VAL A 212 6.64 -9.08 7.52
C VAL A 212 7.57 -8.51 8.58
N ILE A 213 8.86 -8.81 8.49
CA ILE A 213 9.87 -8.25 9.41
C ILE A 213 9.97 -6.76 9.12
N HIS A 214 9.76 -5.95 10.16
CA HIS A 214 9.87 -4.51 10.07
C HIS A 214 11.32 -4.07 10.24
N GLU A 215 11.83 -3.38 9.24
CA GLU A 215 13.10 -2.69 9.23
C GLU A 215 12.85 -1.25 8.81
N THR A 216 13.13 -0.28 9.69
CA THR A 216 12.78 1.13 9.51
C THR A 216 13.23 1.69 8.15
N GLU A 217 14.49 1.46 7.75
CA GLU A 217 15.00 1.96 6.47
C GLU A 217 14.30 1.32 5.27
N ALA A 218 14.08 0.03 5.31
CA ALA A 218 13.46 -0.72 4.21
C ALA A 218 11.94 -0.50 4.15
N ALA A 219 11.26 -0.34 5.28
CA ALA A 219 9.85 -0.02 5.33
C ALA A 219 9.58 1.44 4.91
N GLY A 220 10.52 2.36 5.19
CA GLY A 220 10.38 3.79 4.94
C GLY A 220 9.65 4.55 6.05
N TYR A 221 9.34 3.89 7.16
CA TYR A 221 8.70 4.47 8.36
C TYR A 221 9.06 3.68 9.61
N ASP A 222 8.90 4.32 10.77
CA ASP A 222 9.22 3.74 12.07
C ASP A 222 8.22 2.66 12.50
N TRP A 223 8.63 1.79 13.42
CA TRP A 223 7.78 0.77 14.03
C TRP A 223 6.46 1.32 14.57
N SER A 224 6.47 2.51 15.16
CA SER A 224 5.26 3.16 15.69
C SER A 224 4.15 3.35 14.66
N VAL A 225 4.50 3.48 13.38
CA VAL A 225 3.53 3.56 12.27
C VAL A 225 2.97 2.17 11.96
N ALA A 226 3.83 1.15 11.89
CA ALA A 226 3.38 -0.23 11.67
C ALA A 226 2.48 -0.72 12.81
N ALA A 227 2.81 -0.35 14.05
CA ALA A 227 2.08 -0.74 15.26
C ALA A 227 0.83 0.10 15.57
N ALA A 228 0.59 1.19 14.83
CA ALA A 228 -0.52 2.12 15.10
C ALA A 228 -1.92 1.48 15.00
N GLY A 229 -2.04 0.39 14.24
CA GLY A 229 -3.31 -0.33 14.08
C GLY A 229 -3.80 -1.04 15.34
N ALA A 230 -2.91 -1.38 16.28
CA ALA A 230 -3.22 -2.04 17.55
C ALA A 230 -4.20 -3.24 17.41
N GLY A 231 -4.07 -4.01 16.33
CA GLY A 231 -4.96 -5.15 16.02
C GLY A 231 -6.22 -4.78 15.23
N GLU A 232 -6.41 -3.51 14.89
CA GLU A 232 -7.51 -3.05 14.03
C GLU A 232 -7.13 -3.12 12.55
N ARG A 233 -8.09 -3.51 11.71
CA ARG A 233 -8.01 -3.38 10.24
C ARG A 233 -9.36 -3.04 9.65
N VAL A 234 -9.31 -2.21 8.62
CA VAL A 234 -10.45 -1.90 7.76
C VAL A 234 -10.24 -2.54 6.40
N ALA A 235 -11.26 -3.17 5.88
CA ALA A 235 -11.24 -3.84 4.59
C ALA A 235 -12.61 -3.74 3.90
N LEU A 236 -12.66 -4.02 2.60
CA LEU A 236 -13.93 -4.15 1.88
C LEU A 236 -14.77 -5.27 2.49
N ALA A 237 -16.06 -4.98 2.75
CA ALA A 237 -17.03 -5.99 3.18
C ALA A 237 -17.58 -6.70 1.94
N GLY A 238 -17.18 -7.94 1.72
CA GLY A 238 -17.70 -8.73 0.60
C GLY A 238 -16.62 -9.62 -0.02
N ASN A 239 -17.06 -10.38 -1.01
CA ASN A 239 -16.19 -11.30 -1.72
C ASN A 239 -15.36 -10.49 -2.74
N THR A 240 -14.10 -10.26 -2.45
CA THR A 240 -13.16 -9.73 -3.43
C THR A 240 -12.84 -10.84 -4.44
N SER A 241 -12.71 -10.49 -5.72
CA SER A 241 -12.37 -11.41 -6.81
C SER A 241 -10.91 -11.88 -6.75
N GLY A 242 -10.46 -12.38 -5.60
CA GLY A 242 -9.09 -12.79 -5.34
C GLY A 242 -9.02 -14.00 -4.41
N PRO A 243 -7.82 -14.47 -4.08
CA PRO A 243 -7.63 -15.55 -3.11
C PRO A 243 -8.20 -15.12 -1.75
N VAL A 244 -8.69 -16.10 -0.99
CA VAL A 244 -9.14 -15.83 0.39
C VAL A 244 -7.94 -15.27 1.19
N PRO A 245 -8.04 -14.07 1.77
CA PRO A 245 -6.94 -13.49 2.53
C PRO A 245 -6.42 -14.44 3.59
N VAL A 246 -5.17 -14.32 4.00
CA VAL A 246 -4.63 -15.09 5.13
C VAL A 246 -5.47 -14.86 6.42
N ALA A 247 -5.53 -15.85 7.30
CA ALA A 247 -6.30 -15.73 8.55
C ALA A 247 -5.69 -14.70 9.51
N LEU A 248 -4.39 -14.52 9.43
CA LEU A 248 -3.63 -13.57 10.24
C LEU A 248 -2.55 -12.92 9.38
N GLN A 249 -2.43 -11.61 9.46
CA GLN A 249 -1.39 -10.84 8.78
C GLN A 249 -0.81 -9.81 9.73
N GLY A 250 0.45 -9.42 9.52
CA GLY A 250 1.03 -8.42 10.39
C GLY A 250 2.51 -8.17 10.18
N TRP A 251 3.03 -7.36 11.09
CA TRP A 251 4.42 -6.98 11.17
C TRP A 251 5.09 -7.64 12.37
N LEU A 252 6.32 -8.06 12.20
CA LEU A 252 7.17 -8.56 13.27
C LEU A 252 8.29 -7.55 13.49
N HIS A 253 8.41 -7.02 14.71
CA HIS A 253 9.49 -6.10 15.05
C HIS A 253 10.87 -6.76 14.84
N GLU A 254 11.85 -6.02 14.35
CA GLU A 254 13.19 -6.55 14.02
C GLU A 254 13.84 -7.30 15.21
N GLY A 255 13.66 -6.78 16.43
CA GLY A 255 14.15 -7.44 17.66
C GLY A 255 13.51 -8.82 17.87
N ALA A 256 12.19 -8.91 17.75
CA ALA A 256 11.47 -10.17 17.87
C ALA A 256 11.79 -11.14 16.73
N ALA A 257 12.01 -10.63 15.50
CA ALA A 257 12.47 -11.42 14.36
C ALA A 257 13.86 -12.00 14.59
N THR A 258 14.78 -11.20 15.13
CA THR A 258 16.13 -11.66 15.49
C THR A 258 16.08 -12.78 16.52
N GLN A 259 15.25 -12.66 17.55
CA GLN A 259 15.05 -13.71 18.55
C GLN A 259 14.44 -14.98 17.93
N LEU A 260 13.38 -14.84 17.12
CA LEU A 260 12.75 -15.95 16.41
C LEU A 260 13.79 -16.75 15.60
N LEU A 261 14.59 -16.05 14.80
CA LEU A 261 15.59 -16.67 13.94
C LEU A 261 16.71 -17.33 14.75
N ALA A 262 17.15 -16.69 15.84
CA ALA A 262 18.13 -17.29 16.76
C ALA A 262 17.61 -18.59 17.41
N MET A 263 16.32 -18.66 17.76
CA MET A 263 15.68 -19.89 18.26
C MET A 263 15.71 -21.01 17.22
N ALA A 264 15.63 -20.67 15.93
CA ALA A 264 15.77 -21.61 14.81
C ALA A 264 17.24 -21.84 14.40
N GLY A 265 18.23 -21.34 15.14
CA GLY A 265 19.65 -21.47 14.85
C GLY A 265 20.10 -20.67 13.62
N ARG A 266 19.42 -19.55 13.34
CA ARG A 266 19.68 -18.67 12.18
C ARG A 266 20.01 -17.25 12.64
N ASP A 267 20.66 -16.50 11.74
CA ASP A 267 21.01 -15.11 11.95
C ASP A 267 20.33 -14.22 10.90
N LEU A 268 19.66 -13.14 11.33
CA LEU A 268 18.87 -12.29 10.44
C LEU A 268 19.73 -11.59 9.38
N ALA A 269 20.92 -11.10 9.73
CA ALA A 269 21.79 -10.40 8.79
C ALA A 269 22.32 -11.37 7.71
N THR A 270 22.66 -12.58 8.12
CA THR A 270 23.05 -13.66 7.19
C THR A 270 21.90 -13.99 6.23
N LEU A 271 20.69 -14.19 6.76
CA LEU A 271 19.52 -14.51 5.94
C LEU A 271 19.11 -13.39 4.99
N ARG A 272 19.27 -12.13 5.38
CA ARG A 272 19.12 -10.98 4.46
C ARG A 272 20.06 -11.08 3.26
N SER A 273 21.32 -11.43 3.54
CA SER A 273 22.36 -11.55 2.52
C SER A 273 22.08 -12.73 1.58
N GLU A 274 21.67 -13.87 2.15
CA GLU A 274 21.29 -15.06 1.38
C GLU A 274 20.05 -14.82 0.52
N ALA A 275 19.02 -14.15 1.06
CA ALA A 275 17.77 -13.82 0.35
C ALA A 275 17.97 -12.90 -0.86
N ARG A 276 19.09 -12.16 -0.94
CA ARG A 276 19.46 -11.36 -2.12
C ARG A 276 20.10 -12.16 -3.24
N GLN A 277 20.40 -13.43 -3.01
CA GLN A 277 21.02 -14.25 -4.04
C GLN A 277 19.98 -14.87 -4.98
N PRO A 278 20.19 -14.87 -6.30
CA PRO A 278 19.23 -15.43 -7.26
C PRO A 278 18.91 -16.92 -7.06
N GLY A 279 19.72 -17.62 -6.30
CA GLY A 279 19.52 -19.03 -5.95
C GLY A 279 18.85 -19.27 -4.62
N PHE A 280 18.42 -18.24 -3.90
CA PHE A 280 17.71 -18.39 -2.64
C PHE A 280 16.45 -19.24 -2.80
N ARG A 281 16.12 -20.02 -1.79
CA ARG A 281 14.86 -20.76 -1.69
C ARG A 281 14.33 -20.70 -0.26
N ALA A 282 13.02 -20.55 -0.16
CA ALA A 282 12.30 -20.57 1.11
C ALA A 282 12.51 -21.90 1.85
N PHE A 283 12.50 -21.85 3.18
CA PHE A 283 12.67 -23.03 4.03
C PHE A 283 11.89 -22.89 5.35
N GLU A 284 11.53 -24.03 5.95
CA GLU A 284 10.85 -24.06 7.24
C GLU A 284 11.86 -23.72 8.36
N LEU A 285 11.40 -22.90 9.32
CA LEU A 285 12.15 -22.60 10.55
C LEU A 285 11.98 -23.76 11.54
N ASP A 286 12.90 -24.70 11.47
CA ASP A 286 12.84 -25.93 12.27
C ASP A 286 12.83 -25.64 13.77
N GLY A 287 12.01 -26.41 14.49
CA GLY A 287 11.93 -26.35 15.96
C GLY A 287 11.18 -25.13 16.51
N VAL A 288 10.72 -24.20 15.67
CA VAL A 288 9.94 -23.05 16.12
C VAL A 288 8.51 -23.10 15.57
N ARG A 289 7.55 -22.74 16.40
CA ARG A 289 6.12 -22.68 16.07
C ARG A 289 5.53 -21.34 16.52
N PHE A 290 4.49 -20.89 15.83
CA PHE A 290 3.76 -19.68 16.18
C PHE A 290 2.36 -20.02 16.69
N SER A 291 1.92 -19.32 17.72
CA SER A 291 0.55 -19.42 18.22
C SER A 291 -0.08 -18.03 18.33
N ALA A 292 -1.33 -17.94 17.90
CA ALA A 292 -2.15 -16.74 17.99
C ALA A 292 -3.59 -17.11 18.34
N GLN A 293 -4.11 -16.56 19.43
CA GLN A 293 -5.49 -16.76 19.86
C GLN A 293 -6.11 -15.43 20.23
N SER A 294 -7.30 -15.13 19.68
CA SER A 294 -8.03 -13.90 19.99
C SER A 294 -9.50 -14.06 19.62
N SER A 295 -10.40 -13.42 20.35
CA SER A 295 -11.70 -13.03 19.80
C SER A 295 -11.52 -11.87 18.82
N VAL A 296 -12.45 -11.76 17.88
CA VAL A 296 -12.42 -10.71 16.84
C VAL A 296 -13.75 -9.96 16.89
N LYS A 297 -13.68 -8.68 17.22
CA LYS A 297 -14.82 -7.77 17.07
C LYS A 297 -14.95 -7.35 15.61
N ILE A 298 -16.15 -7.45 15.06
CA ILE A 298 -16.45 -7.08 13.68
C ILE A 298 -17.51 -5.98 13.68
N THR A 299 -17.21 -4.88 12.98
CA THR A 299 -18.17 -3.80 12.72
C THR A 299 -18.28 -3.58 11.22
N ARG A 300 -19.50 -3.52 10.69
CA ARG A 300 -19.77 -3.19 9.28
C ARG A 300 -20.27 -1.77 9.18
N PHE A 301 -19.85 -1.07 8.14
CA PHE A 301 -20.26 0.30 7.84
C PHE A 301 -20.08 0.56 6.34
N ASP A 302 -20.68 1.61 5.83
CA ASP A 302 -20.46 2.08 4.47
C ASP A 302 -19.54 3.31 4.53
N SER A 303 -18.49 3.30 3.72
CA SER A 303 -17.69 4.46 3.35
C SER A 303 -18.12 4.95 1.97
N ARG A 304 -17.47 5.98 1.44
CA ARG A 304 -17.89 6.61 0.18
C ARG A 304 -16.69 6.98 -0.70
N ASN A 305 -16.76 6.62 -1.97
CA ASN A 305 -15.99 7.31 -2.99
C ASN A 305 -16.70 8.61 -3.36
N VAL A 306 -15.94 9.67 -3.62
CA VAL A 306 -16.44 10.92 -4.21
C VAL A 306 -16.06 10.94 -5.68
N LEU A 307 -17.05 11.12 -6.57
CA LEU A 307 -16.86 11.06 -8.02
C LEU A 307 -17.33 12.35 -8.68
N GLY A 308 -16.42 13.00 -9.37
CA GLY A 308 -16.70 14.15 -10.23
C GLY A 308 -16.54 13.78 -11.70
N LEU A 309 -17.36 14.35 -12.56
CA LEU A 309 -17.31 14.19 -14.01
C LEU A 309 -17.12 15.55 -14.68
N LEU A 310 -16.13 15.63 -15.54
CA LEU A 310 -15.96 16.74 -16.48
C LEU A 310 -16.20 16.21 -17.90
N PRO A 311 -17.33 16.54 -18.56
CA PRO A 311 -17.65 16.02 -19.87
C PRO A 311 -16.64 16.45 -20.92
N GLY A 312 -16.14 15.47 -21.69
CA GLY A 312 -15.27 15.72 -22.83
C GLY A 312 -16.05 16.10 -24.10
N HIS A 313 -15.48 16.97 -24.95
CA HIS A 313 -16.12 17.42 -26.18
C HIS A 313 -15.56 16.76 -27.44
N ALA A 314 -14.25 16.49 -27.48
CA ALA A 314 -13.58 16.01 -28.69
C ALA A 314 -13.69 14.49 -28.86
N ARG A 315 -13.68 13.73 -27.77
CA ARG A 315 -13.73 12.27 -27.73
C ARG A 315 -14.62 11.81 -26.57
N PRO A 316 -15.96 11.95 -26.70
CA PRO A 316 -16.88 11.73 -25.59
C PRO A 316 -16.96 10.26 -25.11
N ASP A 317 -16.52 9.32 -25.95
CA ASP A 317 -16.51 7.88 -25.64
C ASP A 317 -15.20 7.41 -24.96
N GLU A 318 -14.23 8.32 -24.81
CA GLU A 318 -12.98 8.04 -24.10
C GLU A 318 -13.00 8.65 -22.69
N VAL A 319 -12.58 7.88 -21.69
CA VAL A 319 -12.53 8.31 -20.29
C VAL A 319 -11.09 8.37 -19.81
N LEU A 320 -10.67 9.52 -19.30
CA LEU A 320 -9.47 9.66 -18.49
C LEU A 320 -9.88 9.70 -17.03
N MET A 321 -9.40 8.75 -16.23
CA MET A 321 -9.65 8.70 -14.79
C MET A 321 -8.41 9.21 -14.03
N VAL A 322 -8.62 10.17 -13.15
CA VAL A 322 -7.64 10.60 -12.14
C VAL A 322 -8.17 10.20 -10.78
N SER A 323 -7.35 9.58 -9.96
CA SER A 323 -7.76 9.09 -8.65
C SER A 323 -6.72 9.39 -7.58
N ALA A 324 -7.19 9.69 -6.38
CA ALA A 324 -6.44 9.79 -5.14
C ALA A 324 -7.28 9.20 -4.01
N HIS A 325 -6.71 8.96 -2.84
CA HIS A 325 -7.52 8.56 -1.69
C HIS A 325 -7.64 9.72 -0.70
N TRP A 326 -8.85 9.96 -0.24
CA TRP A 326 -9.15 11.04 0.71
C TRP A 326 -8.94 10.62 2.17
N ASP A 327 -8.95 9.32 2.45
CA ASP A 327 -8.84 8.78 3.81
C ASP A 327 -7.41 8.85 4.35
N ALA A 328 -7.31 8.84 5.68
CA ALA A 328 -6.06 8.70 6.40
C ALA A 328 -6.28 7.92 7.72
N TYR A 329 -5.31 7.97 8.62
CA TYR A 329 -5.22 7.04 9.76
C TYR A 329 -6.17 7.37 10.94
N GLY A 330 -6.90 8.48 10.87
CA GLY A 330 -7.83 8.86 11.93
C GLY A 330 -7.15 9.31 13.22
N GLU A 331 -7.79 8.99 14.34
CA GLU A 331 -7.30 9.27 15.68
C GLU A 331 -6.74 8.00 16.32
N GLY A 332 -5.72 8.17 17.16
CA GLY A 332 -5.08 7.06 17.87
C GLY A 332 -4.44 7.50 19.18
N PRO A 333 -3.69 6.64 19.85
CA PRO A 333 -2.93 7.01 21.04
C PRO A 333 -2.08 8.26 20.81
N ALA A 334 -1.89 9.06 21.85
CA ALA A 334 -1.07 10.26 21.77
C ALA A 334 0.38 9.91 21.36
N ASP A 335 0.91 10.66 20.40
CA ASP A 335 2.33 10.57 20.03
C ASP A 335 3.23 11.26 21.07
N ALA A 336 4.53 11.30 20.82
CA ALA A 336 5.52 11.92 21.71
C ALA A 336 5.28 13.44 21.91
N GLN A 337 4.50 14.08 21.03
CA GLN A 337 4.08 15.48 21.11
C GLN A 337 2.68 15.65 21.71
N GLY A 338 2.03 14.56 22.15
CA GLY A 338 0.70 14.55 22.71
C GLY A 338 -0.43 14.65 21.67
N ARG A 339 -0.15 14.49 20.38
CA ARG A 339 -1.14 14.56 19.30
C ARG A 339 -1.83 13.22 19.13
N THR A 340 -3.15 13.22 19.06
CA THR A 340 -3.99 12.04 18.82
C THR A 340 -4.42 11.91 17.37
N VAL A 341 -4.50 13.03 16.62
CA VAL A 341 -4.90 13.06 15.20
C VAL A 341 -3.72 12.70 14.30
N ARG A 342 -3.93 11.79 13.39
CA ARG A 342 -3.00 11.41 12.33
C ARG A 342 -3.36 12.18 11.06
N ALA A 343 -2.73 13.34 10.87
CA ALA A 343 -3.15 14.35 9.90
C ALA A 343 -3.15 13.88 8.42
N GLY A 344 -2.27 12.94 8.03
CA GLY A 344 -2.23 12.40 6.67
C GLY A 344 -2.01 13.46 5.58
N ALA A 345 -1.11 14.43 5.80
CA ALA A 345 -0.87 15.52 4.85
C ALA A 345 -0.26 15.00 3.53
N ASN A 346 0.75 14.13 3.62
CA ASN A 346 1.38 13.49 2.46
C ASN A 346 0.67 12.21 2.02
N ASP A 347 -0.10 11.58 2.91
CA ASP A 347 -0.80 10.32 2.68
C ASP A 347 -2.28 10.49 3.08
N ASP A 348 -3.19 10.94 2.20
CA ASP A 348 -2.95 11.42 0.83
C ASP A 348 -3.68 12.75 0.58
N ALA A 349 -3.70 13.68 1.57
CA ALA A 349 -4.31 14.99 1.36
C ALA A 349 -3.65 15.75 0.19
N LEU A 350 -2.35 15.52 -0.04
CA LEU A 350 -1.61 16.13 -1.15
C LEU A 350 -2.03 15.56 -2.51
N GLY A 351 -2.26 14.25 -2.61
CA GLY A 351 -2.75 13.62 -3.84
C GLY A 351 -4.22 13.98 -4.13
N THR A 352 -5.00 14.24 -3.08
CA THR A 352 -6.40 14.63 -3.18
C THR A 352 -6.56 16.11 -3.59
N ALA A 353 -5.60 16.97 -3.26
CA ALA A 353 -5.62 18.40 -3.54
C ALA A 353 -5.29 18.73 -4.99
#